data_9aebb13274927f183345a7e77053dc9a
#
_entry.id   9aebb13274927f183345a7e77053dc9a
#
_cell.length_a   1.000
_cell.length_b   1.000
_cell.length_c   1.000
_cell.angle_alpha   90.00
_cell.angle_beta   90.00
_cell.angle_gamma   90.00
#
_symmetry.space_group_name_H-M   'P 1'
#
loop_
_entity.id
_entity.type
_entity.pdbx_description
1 polymer ?
#
loop_
_entity_poly.entity_id
_entity_poly.type
_entity_poly.pdbx_seq_one_letter_code
_entity_poly.pdbx_strand_id
1 'polypeptide(L)'
;MKRLHLAIASLALLAAPTAAQVIVNVKYRPPETVQRVGIPVDPTEKRIRLLIISGQNSYEHDWTGVNNMLRTMMQDSGRFDVRVTEDFDHGDLATLKNYDVVLLNYSSRWNYADPTEHRWSKTAEQALFDYVRQGGGLVAYHSSFTFGANWPDYQRLIGAVMEPGSSRRSPPGAFPVHIVDRTHPIAAGMREYVWTYNDDMYTNMRMDPDARIRVLATAHDSAASYDAKLAGHKYPAAAYTPEKLKAMKGMDADHPQVWTADYGKGRVFSMTLGHDEVSLHFAGLQTLILRGSEWAATGKVTLPVLDEAKEYMQQ
;
A
#
# COMPACT_ATOMS: atom_id res chain seq x y z
N MET A 1 -52.70 -52.15 -34.76
CA MET A 1 -52.05 -50.82 -34.82
C MET A 1 -51.48 -50.47 -33.43
N LYS A 2 -50.18 -50.74 -33.22
CA LYS A 2 -49.49 -50.42 -31.96
C LYS A 2 -48.77 -49.10 -32.15
N ARG A 3 -49.14 -48.09 -31.35
CA ARG A 3 -48.43 -46.78 -31.33
C ARG A 3 -47.18 -46.88 -30.46
N LEU A 4 -46.03 -46.66 -31.05
CA LEU A 4 -44.75 -46.58 -30.43
C LEU A 4 -44.55 -45.17 -29.86
N HIS A 5 -44.42 -45.02 -28.55
CA HIS A 5 -44.10 -43.73 -27.95
C HIS A 5 -42.55 -43.63 -27.81
N LEU A 6 -41.98 -42.72 -28.55
CA LEU A 6 -40.56 -42.40 -28.45
C LEU A 6 -40.41 -41.39 -27.30
N ALA A 7 -39.75 -41.82 -26.23
CA ALA A 7 -39.36 -40.94 -25.15
C ALA A 7 -38.01 -40.27 -25.52
N ILE A 8 -38.03 -38.98 -25.74
CA ILE A 8 -36.80 -38.18 -25.91
C ILE A 8 -36.27 -37.81 -24.53
N ALA A 9 -35.19 -38.47 -24.13
CA ALA A 9 -34.46 -38.10 -22.91
C ALA A 9 -33.59 -36.85 -23.21
N SER A 10 -34.01 -35.72 -22.70
CA SER A 10 -33.20 -34.51 -22.73
C SER A 10 -32.03 -34.63 -21.73
N LEU A 11 -30.82 -34.80 -22.26
CA LEU A 11 -29.59 -34.74 -21.48
C LEU A 11 -29.32 -33.29 -21.17
N ALA A 12 -29.61 -32.84 -19.94
CA ALA A 12 -29.17 -31.53 -19.48
C ALA A 12 -27.66 -31.64 -19.18
N LEU A 13 -26.85 -31.07 -20.05
CA LEU A 13 -25.43 -30.80 -19.74
C LEU A 13 -25.36 -29.81 -18.56
N LEU A 14 -25.13 -30.30 -17.38
CA LEU A 14 -24.68 -29.46 -16.27
C LEU A 14 -23.24 -29.03 -16.58
N ALA A 15 -23.10 -27.79 -17.06
CA ALA A 15 -21.79 -27.18 -17.17
C ALA A 15 -21.19 -27.08 -15.75
N ALA A 16 -20.09 -27.77 -15.50
CA ALA A 16 -19.34 -27.59 -14.28
C ALA A 16 -18.86 -26.13 -14.18
N PRO A 17 -18.99 -25.47 -13.03
CA PRO A 17 -18.48 -24.12 -12.88
C PRO A 17 -16.96 -24.12 -13.13
N THR A 18 -16.50 -23.23 -14.00
CA THR A 18 -15.07 -23.03 -14.25
C THR A 18 -14.40 -22.55 -12.97
N ALA A 19 -13.14 -22.92 -12.76
CA ALA A 19 -12.38 -22.53 -11.55
C ALA A 19 -12.39 -20.99 -11.31
N ALA A 20 -12.51 -20.20 -12.38
CA ALA A 20 -12.66 -18.76 -12.30
C ALA A 20 -13.98 -18.31 -11.63
N GLN A 21 -15.08 -19.04 -11.82
CA GLN A 21 -16.36 -18.74 -11.16
C GLN A 21 -16.32 -19.06 -9.66
N VAL A 22 -15.51 -20.02 -9.24
CA VAL A 22 -15.36 -20.36 -7.83
C VAL A 22 -14.60 -19.26 -7.10
N ILE A 23 -13.58 -18.66 -7.72
CA ILE A 23 -12.78 -17.56 -7.12
C ILE A 23 -13.60 -16.27 -6.99
N VAL A 24 -14.44 -15.94 -7.98
CA VAL A 24 -15.31 -14.75 -7.93
C VAL A 24 -16.42 -14.87 -6.88
N ASN A 25 -16.80 -16.10 -6.51
CA ASN A 25 -17.82 -16.35 -5.48
C ASN A 25 -17.27 -16.52 -4.07
N VAL A 26 -15.98 -16.49 -3.87
CA VAL A 26 -15.40 -16.28 -2.53
C VAL A 26 -15.64 -14.82 -2.17
N LYS A 27 -16.86 -14.52 -1.71
CA LYS A 27 -17.10 -13.24 -1.04
C LYS A 27 -16.16 -13.21 0.14
N TYR A 28 -15.11 -12.37 0.02
CA TYR A 28 -14.37 -11.97 1.19
C TYR A 28 -15.41 -11.48 2.21
N ARG A 29 -15.56 -12.23 3.29
CA ARG A 29 -16.16 -11.70 4.51
C ARG A 29 -14.99 -11.11 5.28
N PRO A 30 -14.94 -9.79 5.45
CA PRO A 30 -14.05 -9.25 6.48
C PRO A 30 -14.34 -10.02 7.75
N PRO A 31 -13.33 -10.41 8.53
CA PRO A 31 -13.57 -11.04 9.81
C PRO A 31 -14.61 -10.20 10.56
N GLU A 32 -15.71 -10.84 11.01
CA GLU A 32 -16.86 -10.17 11.66
C GLU A 32 -16.44 -9.41 12.92
N THR A 33 -15.25 -9.67 13.37
CA THR A 33 -14.51 -8.90 14.33
C THR A 33 -13.19 -8.51 13.67
N VAL A 34 -13.09 -7.29 13.12
CA VAL A 34 -11.84 -6.58 13.30
C VAL A 34 -11.60 -6.66 14.80
N GLN A 35 -10.73 -7.59 15.23
CA GLN A 35 -10.33 -7.59 16.62
C GLN A 35 -9.79 -6.19 16.82
N ARG A 36 -10.55 -5.36 17.52
CA ARG A 36 -9.98 -4.16 18.09
C ARG A 36 -8.83 -4.69 18.91
N VAL A 37 -7.65 -4.62 18.32
CA VAL A 37 -6.44 -4.96 19.05
C VAL A 37 -6.39 -3.87 20.08
N GLY A 38 -6.97 -4.15 21.24
CA GLY A 38 -6.83 -3.30 22.40
C GLY A 38 -5.36 -3.32 22.76
N ILE A 39 -4.57 -2.54 22.02
CA ILE A 39 -3.19 -2.28 22.38
C ILE A 39 -3.31 -1.51 23.68
N PRO A 40 -2.78 -2.03 24.80
CA PRO A 40 -2.75 -1.28 26.02
C PRO A 40 -1.94 0.00 25.78
N VAL A 41 -2.64 1.10 25.56
CA VAL A 41 -2.02 2.42 25.44
C VAL A 41 -1.97 2.98 26.85
N ASP A 42 -0.82 3.48 27.26
CA ASP A 42 -0.72 4.26 28.47
C ASP A 42 -1.63 5.49 28.33
N PRO A 43 -2.70 5.63 29.14
CA PRO A 43 -3.62 6.74 29.02
C PRO A 43 -2.97 8.09 29.32
N THR A 44 -1.78 8.09 29.88
CA THR A 44 -0.97 9.31 30.15
C THR A 44 -0.14 9.73 28.94
N GLU A 45 0.08 8.84 27.96
CA GLU A 45 0.80 9.18 26.74
C GLU A 45 -0.07 10.06 25.81
N LYS A 46 0.51 11.19 25.41
CA LYS A 46 -0.13 12.07 24.43
C LYS A 46 -0.27 11.34 23.10
N ARG A 47 -1.49 11.31 22.53
CA ARG A 47 -1.74 10.77 21.20
C ARG A 47 -0.99 11.56 20.15
N ILE A 48 -0.48 10.84 19.15
CA ILE A 48 0.16 11.40 17.96
C ILE A 48 -0.94 11.98 17.07
N ARG A 49 -0.83 13.26 16.72
CA ARG A 49 -1.74 13.92 15.80
C ARG A 49 -1.32 13.60 14.37
N LEU A 50 -2.14 12.85 13.66
CA LEU A 50 -1.89 12.39 12.30
C LEU A 50 -2.88 13.04 11.34
N LEU A 51 -2.37 13.64 10.25
CA LEU A 51 -3.15 14.13 9.14
C LEU A 51 -3.00 13.20 7.93
N ILE A 52 -4.09 12.63 7.44
CA ILE A 52 -4.12 11.95 6.14
C ILE A 52 -4.46 13.01 5.09
N ILE A 53 -3.54 13.24 4.15
CA ILE A 53 -3.79 14.01 2.93
C ILE A 53 -4.15 13.03 1.83
N SER A 54 -5.34 13.18 1.26
CA SER A 54 -5.92 12.23 0.33
C SER A 54 -6.60 12.92 -0.85
N GLY A 55 -7.14 12.14 -1.75
CA GLY A 55 -7.89 12.62 -2.91
C GLY A 55 -7.13 12.45 -4.22
N GLN A 56 -7.76 12.90 -5.32
CA GLN A 56 -7.21 12.88 -6.67
C GLN A 56 -6.66 11.53 -7.09
N ASN A 57 -7.49 10.53 -7.23
CA ASN A 57 -7.01 9.22 -7.55
C ASN A 57 -7.41 8.72 -8.92
N SER A 58 -6.59 7.82 -9.43
CA SER A 58 -6.97 6.99 -10.56
C SER A 58 -8.18 6.11 -10.15
N TYR A 59 -8.98 5.71 -11.13
CA TYR A 59 -10.09 4.75 -10.92
C TYR A 59 -9.61 3.38 -10.40
N GLU A 60 -8.31 3.19 -10.25
CA GLU A 60 -7.69 1.93 -9.81
C GLU A 60 -7.69 1.77 -8.29
N HIS A 61 -7.89 2.85 -7.55
CA HIS A 61 -7.81 2.85 -6.10
C HIS A 61 -9.09 3.40 -5.47
N ASP A 62 -9.72 2.63 -4.60
CA ASP A 62 -10.73 3.16 -3.67
C ASP A 62 -10.04 3.88 -2.51
N TRP A 63 -9.57 5.11 -2.80
CA TRP A 63 -8.89 5.92 -1.79
C TRP A 63 -9.81 6.29 -0.61
N THR A 64 -11.13 6.32 -0.81
CA THR A 64 -12.11 6.62 0.22
C THR A 64 -12.21 5.49 1.23
N GLY A 65 -12.34 4.24 0.74
CA GLY A 65 -12.34 3.05 1.57
C GLY A 65 -11.01 2.87 2.30
N VAL A 66 -9.89 3.05 1.59
CA VAL A 66 -8.55 3.02 2.19
C VAL A 66 -8.39 4.08 3.27
N ASN A 67 -8.88 5.32 3.07
CA ASN A 67 -8.88 6.35 4.12
C ASN A 67 -9.63 5.91 5.38
N ASN A 68 -10.82 5.31 5.20
CA ASN A 68 -11.61 4.82 6.32
C ASN A 68 -10.89 3.71 7.08
N MET A 69 -10.27 2.77 6.36
CA MET A 69 -9.50 1.69 6.97
C MET A 69 -8.28 2.22 7.72
N LEU A 70 -7.46 3.07 7.09
CA LEU A 70 -6.31 3.71 7.73
C LEU A 70 -6.71 4.48 8.98
N ARG A 71 -7.74 5.32 8.88
CA ARG A 71 -8.23 6.10 10.02
C ARG A 71 -8.69 5.20 11.17
N THR A 72 -9.49 4.18 10.87
CA THR A 72 -10.01 3.25 11.87
C THR A 72 -8.87 2.49 12.55
N MET A 73 -7.97 1.90 11.78
CA MET A 73 -6.82 1.16 12.30
C MET A 73 -5.93 2.03 13.20
N MET A 74 -5.61 3.25 12.75
CA MET A 74 -4.78 4.18 13.52
C MET A 74 -5.47 4.59 14.83
N GLN A 75 -6.76 4.93 14.79
CA GLN A 75 -7.53 5.30 15.98
C GLN A 75 -7.71 4.14 16.96
N ASP A 76 -8.01 2.93 16.43
CA ASP A 76 -8.21 1.72 17.24
C ASP A 76 -6.92 1.25 17.92
N SER A 77 -5.75 1.61 17.37
CA SER A 77 -4.48 1.42 18.05
C SER A 77 -4.38 2.21 19.37
N GLY A 78 -5.24 3.21 19.56
CA GLY A 78 -5.21 4.12 20.71
C GLY A 78 -4.06 5.14 20.68
N ARG A 79 -3.11 5.00 19.76
CA ARG A 79 -1.88 5.81 19.68
C ARG A 79 -2.05 7.11 18.91
N PHE A 80 -3.03 7.19 17.99
CA PHE A 80 -3.19 8.32 17.08
C PHE A 80 -4.53 9.05 17.26
N ASP A 81 -4.51 10.37 17.04
CA ASP A 81 -5.67 11.21 16.76
C ASP A 81 -5.60 11.60 15.28
N VAL A 82 -6.58 11.15 14.49
CA VAL A 82 -6.51 11.18 13.03
C VAL A 82 -7.48 12.19 12.46
N ARG A 83 -7.01 13.01 11.55
CA ARG A 83 -7.80 13.86 10.66
C ARG A 83 -7.52 13.49 9.22
N VAL A 84 -8.50 13.70 8.35
CA VAL A 84 -8.39 13.46 6.91
C VAL A 84 -8.76 14.76 6.19
N THR A 85 -7.99 15.12 5.17
CA THR A 85 -8.34 16.17 4.22
C THR A 85 -8.21 15.64 2.79
N GLU A 86 -9.16 15.99 1.95
CA GLU A 86 -9.17 15.66 0.53
C GLU A 86 -8.81 16.87 -0.35
N ASP A 87 -8.65 18.01 0.28
CA ASP A 87 -8.19 19.25 -0.34
C ASP A 87 -6.96 19.77 0.40
N PHE A 88 -5.84 19.77 -0.30
CA PHE A 88 -4.57 20.28 0.20
C PHE A 88 -4.04 21.46 -0.62
N ASP A 89 -4.75 21.93 -1.62
CA ASP A 89 -4.33 23.06 -2.46
C ASP A 89 -4.12 24.35 -1.67
N HIS A 90 -4.84 24.49 -0.56
CA HIS A 90 -4.70 25.62 0.36
C HIS A 90 -3.89 25.30 1.61
N GLY A 91 -3.17 24.17 1.60
CA GLY A 91 -2.31 23.77 2.69
C GLY A 91 -1.21 24.77 2.99
N ASP A 92 -0.99 25.04 4.27
CA ASP A 92 0.06 25.93 4.74
C ASP A 92 0.86 25.31 5.90
N LEU A 93 2.06 25.85 6.12
CA LEU A 93 2.97 25.36 7.13
C LEU A 93 2.42 25.52 8.56
N ALA A 94 1.66 26.58 8.83
CA ALA A 94 1.11 26.83 10.17
C ALA A 94 0.07 25.74 10.53
N THR A 95 -0.77 25.36 9.57
CA THR A 95 -1.72 24.26 9.71
C THR A 95 -1.00 22.93 9.89
N LEU A 96 0.00 22.63 9.06
CA LEU A 96 0.76 21.36 9.16
C LEU A 96 1.47 21.20 10.50
N LYS A 97 1.95 22.27 11.10
CA LYS A 97 2.60 22.24 12.43
C LYS A 97 1.67 21.82 13.58
N ASN A 98 0.36 21.78 13.34
CA ASN A 98 -0.57 21.21 14.32
C ASN A 98 -0.53 19.67 14.36
N TYR A 99 0.16 19.02 13.42
CA TYR A 99 0.27 17.58 13.33
C TYR A 99 1.71 17.13 13.60
N ASP A 100 1.84 15.95 14.16
CA ASP A 100 3.14 15.33 14.46
C ASP A 100 3.62 14.47 13.28
N VAL A 101 2.67 13.98 12.46
CA VAL A 101 2.94 13.21 11.23
C VAL A 101 1.86 13.47 10.19
N VAL A 102 2.28 13.52 8.92
CA VAL A 102 1.42 13.57 7.73
C VAL A 102 1.53 12.24 6.99
N LEU A 103 0.40 11.65 6.62
CA LEU A 103 0.33 10.46 5.77
C LEU A 103 -0.27 10.86 4.41
N LEU A 104 0.45 10.56 3.33
CA LEU A 104 -0.01 10.80 1.97
C LEU A 104 -0.68 9.54 1.42
N ASN A 105 -2.01 9.54 1.34
CA ASN A 105 -2.79 8.62 0.54
C ASN A 105 -3.34 9.39 -0.67
N TYR A 106 -2.44 9.88 -1.51
CA TYR A 106 -2.71 10.77 -2.62
C TYR A 106 -2.02 10.28 -3.88
N SER A 107 -2.72 10.29 -5.00
CA SER A 107 -2.18 9.95 -6.31
C SER A 107 -2.54 11.03 -7.30
N SER A 108 -1.64 11.30 -8.26
CA SER A 108 -2.02 12.08 -9.41
C SER A 108 -3.00 11.30 -10.29
N ARG A 109 -3.83 12.02 -11.03
CA ARG A 109 -4.69 11.40 -12.03
C ARG A 109 -3.81 10.75 -13.10
N TRP A 110 -3.93 9.47 -13.28
CA TRP A 110 -3.71 8.77 -14.51
C TRP A 110 -2.40 8.88 -15.32
N ASN A 111 -1.75 10.02 -15.44
CA ASN A 111 -0.59 10.18 -16.28
C ASN A 111 0.56 10.80 -15.50
N TYR A 112 1.17 9.98 -14.65
CA TYR A 112 2.37 10.36 -13.88
C TYR A 112 3.55 10.79 -14.78
N ALA A 113 3.46 10.61 -16.11
CA ALA A 113 4.42 11.12 -17.09
C ALA A 113 4.11 12.52 -17.59
N ASP A 114 2.92 13.07 -17.31
CA ASP A 114 2.52 14.39 -17.77
C ASP A 114 3.09 15.48 -16.84
N PRO A 115 4.03 16.32 -17.29
CA PRO A 115 4.60 17.38 -16.47
C PRO A 115 3.60 18.51 -16.18
N THR A 116 2.47 18.57 -16.90
CA THR A 116 1.42 19.58 -16.72
C THR A 116 0.31 19.12 -15.81
N GLU A 117 0.39 17.90 -15.32
CA GLU A 117 -0.62 17.35 -14.44
C GLU A 117 -0.79 18.20 -13.18
N HIS A 118 -2.05 18.40 -12.78
CA HIS A 118 -2.37 19.17 -11.60
C HIS A 118 -1.75 18.55 -10.35
N ARG A 119 -0.95 19.33 -9.71
CA ARG A 119 -0.42 19.08 -8.37
C ARG A 119 -1.00 20.13 -7.43
N TRP A 120 -0.66 20.05 -6.18
CA TRP A 120 -1.01 21.08 -5.22
C TRP A 120 -0.45 22.45 -5.62
N SER A 121 -1.00 23.51 -5.07
CA SER A 121 -0.43 24.85 -5.23
C SER A 121 1.02 24.89 -4.77
N LYS A 122 1.81 25.80 -5.32
CA LYS A 122 3.22 25.95 -4.93
C LYS A 122 3.39 26.28 -3.45
N THR A 123 2.42 26.97 -2.85
CA THR A 123 2.40 27.26 -1.42
C THR A 123 2.21 25.97 -0.61
N ALA A 124 1.28 25.11 -1.00
CA ALA A 124 1.03 23.82 -0.33
C ALA A 124 2.22 22.86 -0.52
N GLU A 125 2.78 22.77 -1.74
CA GLU A 125 4.01 22.00 -1.98
C GLU A 125 5.13 22.46 -1.04
N GLN A 126 5.42 23.75 -1.01
CA GLN A 126 6.48 24.31 -0.16
C GLN A 126 6.20 24.08 1.34
N ALA A 127 4.94 24.21 1.75
CA ALA A 127 4.53 23.95 3.14
C ALA A 127 4.84 22.51 3.58
N LEU A 128 4.59 21.51 2.72
CA LEU A 128 4.91 20.12 3.01
C LEU A 128 6.43 19.92 3.14
N PHE A 129 7.22 20.45 2.20
CA PHE A 129 8.69 20.33 2.27
C PHE A 129 9.25 21.00 3.52
N ASP A 130 8.78 22.19 3.85
CA ASP A 130 9.24 22.93 5.03
C ASP A 130 8.82 22.26 6.33
N TYR A 131 7.62 21.68 6.37
CA TYR A 131 7.14 20.90 7.52
C TYR A 131 8.08 19.73 7.82
N VAL A 132 8.39 18.91 6.80
CA VAL A 132 9.29 17.76 7.00
C VAL A 132 10.72 18.24 7.29
N ARG A 133 11.24 19.21 6.54
CA ARG A 133 12.58 19.77 6.75
C ARG A 133 12.78 20.29 8.18
N GLN A 134 11.74 20.83 8.80
CA GLN A 134 11.76 21.36 10.16
C GLN A 134 11.56 20.28 11.25
N GLY A 135 11.32 19.04 10.90
CA GLY A 135 11.23 17.92 11.83
C GLY A 135 9.89 17.19 11.87
N GLY A 136 8.94 17.58 11.05
CA GLY A 136 7.67 16.87 10.89
C GLY A 136 7.88 15.45 10.35
N GLY A 137 7.03 14.51 10.78
CA GLY A 137 7.02 13.14 10.26
C GLY A 137 6.24 13.03 8.95
N LEU A 138 6.69 12.20 8.01
CA LEU A 138 5.97 11.92 6.77
C LEU A 138 5.84 10.40 6.56
N VAL A 139 4.67 9.99 6.11
CA VAL A 139 4.40 8.65 5.60
C VAL A 139 4.00 8.77 4.14
N ALA A 140 4.79 8.21 3.23
CA ALA A 140 4.43 8.04 1.83
C ALA A 140 3.81 6.65 1.65
N TYR A 141 2.54 6.62 1.25
CA TYR A 141 1.77 5.39 1.21
C TYR A 141 1.32 5.07 -0.21
N HIS A 142 1.54 3.84 -0.63
CA HIS A 142 1.07 3.19 -1.86
C HIS A 142 1.04 4.11 -3.09
N SER A 143 -0.12 4.65 -3.45
CA SER A 143 -0.31 5.46 -4.66
C SER A 143 0.47 6.78 -4.67
N SER A 144 0.98 7.24 -3.53
CA SER A 144 1.77 8.47 -3.45
C SER A 144 3.10 8.41 -4.21
N PHE A 145 3.57 7.19 -4.58
CA PHE A 145 4.77 7.01 -5.41
C PHE A 145 4.53 7.28 -6.88
N THR A 146 3.28 7.31 -7.33
CA THR A 146 2.90 7.74 -8.69
C THR A 146 2.72 9.24 -8.78
N PHE A 147 2.39 9.90 -7.68
CA PHE A 147 2.31 11.34 -7.57
C PHE A 147 3.72 11.95 -7.59
N GLY A 148 3.94 12.89 -8.47
CA GLY A 148 5.22 13.60 -8.54
C GLY A 148 6.36 12.86 -9.24
N ALA A 149 6.10 11.90 -10.13
CA ALA A 149 7.14 11.21 -10.90
C ALA A 149 8.07 12.15 -11.67
N ASN A 150 7.57 13.32 -12.09
CA ASN A 150 8.35 14.39 -12.71
C ASN A 150 8.74 15.51 -11.73
N TRP A 151 8.82 15.21 -10.45
CA TRP A 151 9.09 16.15 -9.38
C TRP A 151 10.31 15.71 -8.55
N PRO A 152 11.53 16.10 -8.93
CA PRO A 152 12.77 15.66 -8.29
C PRO A 152 12.81 15.95 -6.79
N ASP A 153 12.30 17.10 -6.35
CA ASP A 153 12.26 17.44 -4.92
C ASP A 153 11.39 16.48 -4.13
N TYR A 154 10.27 16.06 -4.71
CA TYR A 154 9.39 15.07 -4.09
C TYR A 154 10.04 13.68 -4.04
N GLN A 155 10.73 13.27 -5.13
CA GLN A 155 11.52 12.03 -5.12
C GLN A 155 12.56 12.05 -3.99
N ARG A 156 13.28 13.16 -3.84
CA ARG A 156 14.24 13.36 -2.74
C ARG A 156 13.56 13.26 -1.38
N LEU A 157 12.35 13.81 -1.23
CA LEU A 157 11.60 13.80 0.01
C LEU A 157 11.23 12.38 0.43
N ILE A 158 10.65 11.57 -0.47
CA ILE A 158 10.12 10.24 -0.15
C ILE A 158 11.08 9.09 -0.48
N GLY A 159 12.20 9.39 -1.13
CA GLY A 159 13.29 8.47 -1.46
C GLY A 159 13.17 7.78 -2.81
N ALA A 160 11.98 7.60 -3.36
CA ALA A 160 11.77 6.96 -4.66
C ALA A 160 10.45 7.37 -5.29
N VAL A 161 10.36 7.26 -6.61
CA VAL A 161 9.11 7.41 -7.37
C VAL A 161 9.04 6.40 -8.51
N MET A 162 7.86 6.15 -9.03
CA MET A 162 7.71 5.41 -10.28
C MET A 162 8.29 6.19 -11.44
N GLU A 163 9.08 5.54 -12.27
CA GLU A 163 9.67 6.12 -13.47
C GLU A 163 8.93 5.64 -14.71
N PRO A 164 8.36 6.56 -15.54
CA PRO A 164 7.68 6.18 -16.77
C PRO A 164 8.54 5.31 -17.68
N GLY A 165 7.98 4.22 -18.17
CA GLY A 165 8.66 3.29 -19.07
C GLY A 165 9.67 2.33 -18.41
N SER A 166 9.97 2.49 -17.13
CA SER A 166 10.88 1.61 -16.39
C SER A 166 10.20 0.93 -15.21
N SER A 167 9.55 1.69 -14.35
CA SER A 167 8.80 1.13 -13.22
C SER A 167 7.51 0.49 -13.68
N ARG A 168 7.09 -0.54 -12.98
CA ARG A 168 5.81 -1.20 -13.20
C ARG A 168 5.21 -1.69 -11.88
N ARG A 169 3.98 -2.14 -11.94
CA ARG A 169 3.29 -2.84 -10.87
C ARG A 169 2.94 -4.25 -11.33
N SER A 170 3.06 -5.22 -10.46
CA SER A 170 2.49 -6.54 -10.72
C SER A 170 0.96 -6.44 -10.76
N PRO A 171 0.26 -7.41 -11.36
CA PRO A 171 -1.17 -7.57 -11.07
C PRO A 171 -1.40 -7.74 -9.55
N PRO A 172 -2.52 -7.23 -9.01
CA PRO A 172 -2.86 -7.49 -7.62
C PRO A 172 -2.94 -8.98 -7.32
N GLY A 173 -2.24 -9.42 -6.28
CA GLY A 173 -2.14 -10.84 -5.93
C GLY A 173 -1.66 -11.05 -4.49
N ALA A 174 -1.34 -12.30 -4.19
CA ALA A 174 -0.73 -12.68 -2.91
C ALA A 174 0.76 -12.92 -3.12
N PHE A 175 1.59 -12.30 -2.30
CA PHE A 175 3.04 -12.53 -2.32
C PHE A 175 3.67 -12.33 -0.94
N PRO A 176 4.81 -13.00 -0.68
CA PRO A 176 5.58 -12.79 0.53
C PRO A 176 6.36 -11.48 0.45
N VAL A 177 6.41 -10.78 1.56
CA VAL A 177 7.23 -9.59 1.79
C VAL A 177 8.36 -9.98 2.75
N HIS A 178 9.60 -9.86 2.31
CA HIS A 178 10.78 -10.20 3.09
C HIS A 178 11.21 -9.00 3.93
N ILE A 179 11.19 -9.15 5.25
CA ILE A 179 11.65 -8.14 6.21
C ILE A 179 13.17 -8.24 6.32
N VAL A 180 13.87 -7.45 5.52
CA VAL A 180 15.33 -7.54 5.37
C VAL A 180 16.10 -6.84 6.49
N ASP A 181 15.51 -5.85 7.15
CA ASP A 181 16.14 -5.16 8.28
C ASP A 181 15.29 -5.23 9.55
N ARG A 182 15.40 -6.35 10.24
CA ARG A 182 14.72 -6.61 11.51
C ARG A 182 15.39 -5.95 12.73
N THR A 183 16.47 -5.18 12.51
CA THR A 183 17.13 -4.40 13.56
C THR A 183 16.56 -2.99 13.69
N HIS A 184 15.91 -2.50 12.66
CA HIS A 184 15.24 -1.20 12.72
C HIS A 184 14.01 -1.25 13.65
N PRO A 185 13.76 -0.24 14.49
CA PRO A 185 12.64 -0.23 15.44
C PRO A 185 11.28 -0.56 14.82
N ILE A 186 11.02 -0.12 13.58
CA ILE A 186 9.77 -0.41 12.86
C ILE A 186 9.57 -1.92 12.67
N ALA A 187 10.62 -2.64 12.29
CA ALA A 187 10.57 -4.05 11.93
C ALA A 187 11.02 -5.00 13.05
N ALA A 188 11.54 -4.46 14.16
CA ALA A 188 12.02 -5.27 15.26
C ALA A 188 10.92 -6.18 15.83
N GLY A 189 11.22 -7.48 15.95
CA GLY A 189 10.29 -8.50 16.44
C GLY A 189 9.33 -9.04 15.39
N MET A 190 9.29 -8.52 14.18
CA MET A 190 8.53 -9.10 13.07
C MET A 190 9.15 -10.42 12.60
N ARG A 191 8.35 -11.27 11.97
CA ARG A 191 8.84 -12.44 11.26
C ARG A 191 9.71 -12.03 10.07
N GLU A 192 10.52 -12.95 9.58
CA GLU A 192 11.36 -12.73 8.39
C GLU A 192 10.51 -12.49 7.13
N TYR A 193 9.38 -13.19 7.02
CA TYR A 193 8.40 -13.02 5.96
C TYR A 193 7.03 -12.72 6.55
N VAL A 194 6.35 -11.76 5.93
CA VAL A 194 4.93 -11.49 6.12
C VAL A 194 4.23 -11.59 4.77
N TRP A 195 2.93 -11.85 4.76
CA TRP A 195 2.17 -11.97 3.53
C TRP A 195 1.33 -10.73 3.29
N THR A 196 1.14 -10.39 2.03
CA THR A 196 0.08 -9.49 1.58
C THR A 196 -0.84 -10.22 0.61
N TYR A 197 -2.04 -9.72 0.42
CA TYR A 197 -3.05 -10.27 -0.48
C TYR A 197 -3.81 -9.15 -1.15
N ASN A 198 -4.19 -9.36 -2.42
CA ASN A 198 -4.82 -8.36 -3.28
C ASN A 198 -4.00 -7.07 -3.37
N ASP A 199 -2.69 -7.21 -3.36
CA ASP A 199 -1.73 -6.11 -3.37
C ASP A 199 -0.89 -6.16 -4.64
N ASP A 200 -0.39 -5.02 -5.09
CA ASP A 200 0.49 -4.94 -6.24
C ASP A 200 1.92 -4.57 -5.83
N MET A 201 2.87 -5.32 -6.38
CA MET A 201 4.28 -5.10 -6.15
C MET A 201 4.80 -3.99 -7.06
N TYR A 202 5.40 -2.96 -6.48
CA TYR A 202 6.09 -1.92 -7.24
C TYR A 202 7.52 -2.36 -7.57
N THR A 203 7.89 -2.33 -8.85
CA THR A 203 9.19 -2.79 -9.34
C THR A 203 9.93 -1.69 -10.08
N ASN A 204 11.26 -1.75 -10.07
CA ASN A 204 12.13 -0.79 -10.75
C ASN A 204 11.85 0.68 -10.40
N MET A 205 11.49 0.94 -9.15
CA MET A 205 11.33 2.30 -8.68
C MET A 205 12.63 3.10 -8.89
N ARG A 206 12.51 4.35 -9.32
CA ARG A 206 13.65 5.27 -9.39
C ARG A 206 13.96 5.77 -8.00
N MET A 207 14.97 5.14 -7.37
CA MET A 207 15.50 5.58 -6.08
C MET A 207 16.26 6.89 -6.24
N ASP A 208 16.15 7.80 -5.28
CA ASP A 208 16.96 9.02 -5.27
C ASP A 208 18.38 8.70 -4.77
N PRO A 209 19.42 9.01 -5.56
CA PRO A 209 20.81 8.62 -5.22
C PRO A 209 21.38 9.39 -4.03
N ASP A 210 20.82 10.55 -3.71
CA ASP A 210 21.30 11.39 -2.63
C ASP A 210 20.39 11.31 -1.39
N ALA A 211 19.25 10.62 -1.45
CA ALA A 211 18.42 10.35 -0.30
C ALA A 211 19.10 9.28 0.58
N ARG A 212 19.11 9.50 1.90
CA ARG A 212 19.61 8.50 2.85
C ARG A 212 18.53 7.48 3.12
N ILE A 213 18.47 6.47 2.25
CA ILE A 213 17.45 5.41 2.29
C ILE A 213 17.96 4.22 3.07
N ARG A 214 17.09 3.69 3.96
CA ARG A 214 17.30 2.41 4.63
C ARG A 214 16.13 1.49 4.32
N VAL A 215 16.38 0.47 3.49
CA VAL A 215 15.37 -0.51 3.10
C VAL A 215 15.06 -1.43 4.27
N LEU A 216 13.77 -1.57 4.58
CA LEU A 216 13.28 -2.43 5.65
C LEU A 216 12.66 -3.72 5.13
N ALA A 217 12.01 -3.65 3.96
CA ALA A 217 11.39 -4.83 3.35
C ALA A 217 11.47 -4.79 1.82
N THR A 218 11.57 -5.98 1.23
CA THR A 218 11.56 -6.21 -0.22
C THR A 218 10.50 -7.22 -0.60
N ALA A 219 10.15 -7.28 -1.89
CA ALA A 219 9.41 -8.39 -2.45
C ALA A 219 10.10 -8.88 -3.72
N HIS A 220 10.06 -10.20 -3.95
CA HIS A 220 10.69 -10.85 -5.10
C HIS A 220 9.75 -10.83 -6.30
N ASP A 221 10.19 -10.17 -7.38
CA ASP A 221 9.43 -10.14 -8.64
C ASP A 221 9.66 -11.43 -9.41
N SER A 222 8.66 -12.26 -9.52
CA SER A 222 8.72 -13.55 -10.20
C SER A 222 7.60 -13.73 -11.21
N ALA A 223 7.80 -14.64 -12.16
CA ALA A 223 6.76 -14.96 -13.15
C ALA A 223 5.44 -15.43 -12.51
N ALA A 224 5.49 -16.02 -11.31
CA ALA A 224 4.30 -16.45 -10.58
C ALA A 224 3.39 -15.29 -10.18
N SER A 225 3.95 -14.10 -9.95
CA SER A 225 3.18 -12.88 -9.62
C SER A 225 2.33 -12.36 -10.79
N TYR A 226 2.53 -12.92 -12.00
CA TYR A 226 1.85 -12.52 -13.23
C TYR A 226 0.93 -13.61 -13.79
N ASP A 227 0.57 -14.61 -12.99
CA ASP A 227 -0.38 -15.64 -13.43
C ASP A 227 -1.72 -14.97 -13.76
N ALA A 228 -2.13 -15.09 -15.04
CA ALA A 228 -3.39 -14.53 -15.53
C ALA A 228 -4.64 -15.04 -14.80
N LYS A 229 -4.56 -16.21 -14.17
CA LYS A 229 -5.64 -16.75 -13.34
C LYS A 229 -5.83 -15.97 -12.03
N LEU A 230 -4.75 -15.35 -11.54
CA LEU A 230 -4.75 -14.55 -10.31
C LEU A 230 -5.03 -13.07 -10.62
N ALA A 231 -4.68 -12.61 -11.82
CA ALA A 231 -4.73 -11.21 -12.22
C ALA A 231 -6.13 -10.66 -12.58
N GLY A 232 -7.16 -11.50 -12.59
CA GLY A 232 -8.52 -11.08 -13.01
C GLY A 232 -8.62 -10.61 -14.46
N HIS A 233 -9.80 -10.14 -14.85
CA HIS A 233 -10.08 -9.71 -16.24
C HIS A 233 -9.36 -8.43 -16.68
N LYS A 234 -8.83 -7.66 -15.74
CA LYS A 234 -8.16 -6.37 -16.02
C LYS A 234 -6.82 -6.56 -16.73
N TYR A 235 -6.18 -7.71 -16.53
CA TYR A 235 -4.86 -8.02 -17.08
C TYR A 235 -4.97 -9.25 -17.98
N PRO A 236 -5.13 -9.08 -19.30
CA PRO A 236 -5.31 -10.22 -20.21
C PRO A 236 -4.04 -11.09 -20.20
N ALA A 237 -4.23 -12.41 -20.21
CA ALA A 237 -3.14 -13.41 -20.23
C ALA A 237 -2.10 -13.15 -21.33
N ALA A 238 -2.54 -12.59 -22.48
CA ALA A 238 -1.64 -12.22 -23.57
C ALA A 238 -0.66 -11.09 -23.24
N ALA A 239 -0.87 -10.36 -22.15
CA ALA A 239 0.07 -9.34 -21.67
C ALA A 239 1.30 -9.96 -21.01
N TYR A 240 1.20 -11.20 -20.48
CA TYR A 240 2.20 -11.84 -19.63
C TYR A 240 2.60 -13.23 -20.16
N THR A 241 3.02 -13.30 -21.44
CA THR A 241 3.60 -14.56 -21.97
C THR A 241 4.97 -14.80 -21.33
N PRO A 242 5.46 -16.07 -21.25
CA PRO A 242 6.77 -16.38 -20.68
C PRO A 242 7.91 -15.56 -21.30
N GLU A 243 7.86 -15.33 -22.62
CA GLU A 243 8.87 -14.54 -23.35
C GLU A 243 8.82 -13.07 -22.93
N LYS A 244 7.62 -12.49 -22.76
CA LYS A 244 7.45 -11.11 -22.32
C LYS A 244 7.89 -10.95 -20.86
N LEU A 245 7.53 -11.88 -19.98
CA LEU A 245 7.95 -11.87 -18.58
C LEU A 245 9.48 -11.93 -18.48
N LYS A 246 10.13 -12.83 -19.21
CA LYS A 246 11.58 -12.94 -19.23
C LYS A 246 12.29 -11.67 -19.74
N ALA A 247 11.64 -10.92 -20.61
CA ALA A 247 12.16 -9.65 -21.13
C ALA A 247 11.89 -8.45 -20.21
N MET A 248 11.08 -8.60 -19.17
CA MET A 248 10.78 -7.50 -18.24
C MET A 248 12.02 -7.16 -17.41
N LYS A 249 12.37 -5.88 -17.39
CA LYS A 249 13.46 -5.38 -16.55
C LYS A 249 13.15 -5.66 -15.08
N GLY A 250 14.12 -6.20 -14.34
CA GLY A 250 13.99 -6.48 -12.91
C GLY A 250 13.18 -7.74 -12.58
N MET A 251 12.84 -8.59 -13.55
CA MET A 251 12.30 -9.91 -13.30
C MET A 251 13.35 -10.78 -12.57
N ASP A 252 12.87 -11.66 -11.67
CA ASP A 252 13.71 -12.49 -10.79
C ASP A 252 14.66 -11.66 -9.89
N ALA A 253 14.20 -10.49 -9.45
CA ALA A 253 14.94 -9.61 -8.56
C ALA A 253 14.06 -9.15 -7.37
N ASP A 254 14.76 -8.81 -6.29
CA ASP A 254 14.10 -8.22 -5.11
C ASP A 254 13.96 -6.71 -5.27
N HIS A 255 12.77 -6.20 -5.02
CA HIS A 255 12.45 -4.78 -5.11
C HIS A 255 12.07 -4.20 -3.75
N PRO A 256 12.63 -3.04 -3.35
CA PRO A 256 12.22 -2.36 -2.13
C PRO A 256 10.71 -2.06 -2.13
N GLN A 257 10.03 -2.45 -1.04
CA GLN A 257 8.63 -2.15 -0.82
C GLN A 257 8.44 -1.24 0.40
N VAL A 258 9.36 -1.31 1.36
CA VAL A 258 9.30 -0.50 2.58
C VAL A 258 10.68 0.04 2.88
N TRP A 259 10.76 1.35 3.15
CA TRP A 259 12.02 1.99 3.55
C TRP A 259 11.78 3.22 4.40
N THR A 260 12.85 3.69 5.02
CA THR A 260 12.90 5.00 5.67
C THR A 260 13.88 5.91 4.95
N ALA A 261 13.65 7.21 5.04
CA ALA A 261 14.55 8.25 4.56
C ALA A 261 14.56 9.42 5.55
N ASP A 262 15.63 10.23 5.47
CA ASP A 262 15.72 11.48 6.22
C ASP A 262 15.58 12.67 5.27
N TYR A 263 14.82 13.68 5.67
CA TYR A 263 14.72 14.93 4.95
C TYR A 263 14.83 16.12 5.91
N GLY A 264 15.97 16.81 5.88
CA GLY A 264 16.27 17.85 6.87
C GLY A 264 16.36 17.28 8.29
N LYS A 265 15.47 17.73 9.16
CA LYS A 265 15.31 17.20 10.53
C LYS A 265 14.17 16.18 10.65
N GLY A 266 13.37 16.00 9.60
CA GLY A 266 12.22 15.11 9.56
C GLY A 266 12.59 13.68 9.25
N ARG A 267 11.65 12.80 9.50
CA ARG A 267 11.74 11.37 9.24
C ARG A 267 10.65 10.96 8.28
N VAL A 268 11.01 10.19 7.28
CA VAL A 268 10.08 9.71 6.26
C VAL A 268 10.01 8.19 6.32
N PHE A 269 8.81 7.65 6.43
CA PHE A 269 8.50 6.25 6.26
C PHE A 269 7.75 6.07 4.94
N SER A 270 8.23 5.17 4.10
CA SER A 270 7.73 4.91 2.76
C SER A 270 7.32 3.46 2.62
N MET A 271 6.09 3.20 2.14
CA MET A 271 5.52 1.87 1.98
C MET A 271 4.69 1.81 0.71
N THR A 272 5.11 0.99 -0.27
CA THR A 272 4.41 0.81 -1.54
C THR A 272 3.23 -0.16 -1.44
N LEU A 273 3.20 -0.99 -0.40
CA LEU A 273 2.14 -1.96 -0.13
C LEU A 273 0.87 -1.29 0.37
N GLY A 274 -0.26 -1.98 0.24
CA GLY A 274 -1.55 -1.50 0.72
C GLY A 274 -2.47 -1.01 -0.39
N HIS A 275 -2.55 -1.75 -1.51
CA HIS A 275 -3.33 -1.40 -2.69
C HIS A 275 -4.79 -1.06 -2.39
N ASP A 276 -5.38 -1.79 -1.46
CA ASP A 276 -6.78 -1.63 -1.06
C ASP A 276 -7.02 -1.99 0.41
N GLU A 277 -8.29 -1.99 0.81
CA GLU A 277 -8.72 -2.35 2.16
C GLU A 277 -8.39 -3.81 2.50
N VAL A 278 -8.44 -4.72 1.51
CA VAL A 278 -8.18 -6.15 1.73
C VAL A 278 -6.74 -6.36 2.16
N SER A 279 -5.79 -5.72 1.45
CA SER A 279 -4.37 -5.80 1.80
C SER A 279 -4.07 -5.25 3.20
N LEU A 280 -4.80 -4.20 3.60
CA LEU A 280 -4.66 -3.59 4.93
C LEU A 280 -5.24 -4.42 6.09
N HIS A 281 -5.93 -5.52 5.84
CA HIS A 281 -6.36 -6.44 6.90
C HIS A 281 -5.23 -7.35 7.41
N PHE A 282 -4.11 -7.45 6.71
CA PHE A 282 -3.01 -8.31 7.11
C PHE A 282 -2.17 -7.69 8.23
N ALA A 283 -1.97 -8.44 9.32
CA ALA A 283 -1.29 -7.95 10.52
C ALA A 283 0.15 -7.48 10.26
N GLY A 284 0.85 -8.11 9.31
CA GLY A 284 2.18 -7.67 8.88
C GLY A 284 2.17 -6.26 8.31
N LEU A 285 1.22 -5.96 7.41
CA LEU A 285 1.09 -4.63 6.81
C LEU A 285 0.59 -3.61 7.83
N GLN A 286 -0.39 -3.98 8.67
CA GLN A 286 -0.85 -3.13 9.77
C GLN A 286 0.29 -2.79 10.73
N THR A 287 1.12 -3.78 11.07
CA THR A 287 2.31 -3.56 11.91
C THR A 287 3.24 -2.52 11.28
N LEU A 288 3.56 -2.68 10.00
CA LEU A 288 4.47 -1.78 9.29
C LEU A 288 3.95 -0.35 9.25
N ILE A 289 2.68 -0.15 8.87
CA ILE A 289 2.11 1.20 8.73
C ILE A 289 1.91 1.90 10.07
N LEU A 290 1.45 1.18 11.10
CA LEU A 290 1.26 1.72 12.45
C LEU A 290 2.61 2.13 13.07
N ARG A 291 3.57 1.22 13.07
CA ARG A 291 4.91 1.46 13.65
C ARG A 291 5.74 2.44 12.82
N GLY A 292 5.57 2.40 11.49
CA GLY A 292 6.18 3.37 10.59
C GLY A 292 5.68 4.79 10.82
N SER A 293 4.38 4.95 11.04
CA SER A 293 3.77 6.25 11.36
C SER A 293 4.20 6.76 12.74
N GLU A 294 4.26 5.88 13.74
CA GLU A 294 4.76 6.25 15.07
C GLU A 294 6.23 6.67 15.02
N TRP A 295 7.06 5.91 14.31
CA TRP A 295 8.48 6.23 14.14
C TRP A 295 8.69 7.55 13.40
N ALA A 296 7.95 7.78 12.33
CA ALA A 296 8.03 9.03 11.58
C ALA A 296 7.70 10.24 12.48
N ALA A 297 6.66 10.13 13.30
CA ALA A 297 6.26 11.18 14.24
C ALA A 297 7.28 11.41 15.36
N THR A 298 7.80 10.34 15.98
CA THR A 298 8.46 10.42 17.28
C THR A 298 9.95 10.01 17.27
N GLY A 299 10.40 9.30 16.25
CA GLY A 299 11.70 8.63 16.20
C GLY A 299 11.76 7.35 17.04
N LYS A 300 10.65 6.94 17.66
CA LYS A 300 10.54 5.75 18.52
C LYS A 300 9.41 4.85 18.03
N VAL A 301 9.41 3.61 18.51
CA VAL A 301 8.33 2.65 18.29
C VAL A 301 7.99 2.01 19.64
N THR A 302 6.75 2.20 20.08
CA THR A 302 6.18 1.58 21.28
C THR A 302 5.08 0.58 20.95
N LEU A 303 4.47 0.72 19.76
CA LEU A 303 3.43 -0.19 19.29
C LEU A 303 3.98 -1.61 19.11
N PRO A 304 3.24 -2.65 19.54
CA PRO A 304 3.66 -4.04 19.38
C PRO A 304 3.64 -4.49 17.93
N VAL A 305 4.25 -5.64 17.66
CA VAL A 305 3.99 -6.42 16.45
C VAL A 305 2.62 -7.07 16.59
N LEU A 306 1.77 -6.94 15.59
CA LEU A 306 0.46 -7.60 15.57
C LEU A 306 0.63 -9.10 15.29
N ASP A 307 -0.29 -9.89 15.85
CA ASP A 307 -0.19 -11.35 15.81
C ASP A 307 -0.80 -11.92 14.52
N GLU A 308 0.06 -12.30 13.59
CA GLU A 308 -0.35 -12.95 12.34
C GLU A 308 -0.95 -14.35 12.55
N ALA A 309 -0.65 -15.03 13.66
CA ALA A 309 -1.17 -16.37 13.90
C ALA A 309 -2.69 -16.38 14.07
N LYS A 310 -3.30 -15.26 14.45
CA LYS A 310 -4.75 -15.13 14.57
C LYS A 310 -5.47 -15.00 13.25
N GLU A 311 -4.81 -14.57 12.18
CA GLU A 311 -5.40 -14.42 10.85
C GLU A 311 -5.66 -15.76 10.19
N TYR A 312 -4.77 -16.75 10.38
CA TYR A 312 -4.87 -18.08 9.76
C TYR A 312 -5.78 -19.06 10.50
N MET A 313 -6.17 -18.77 11.74
CA MET A 313 -7.03 -19.64 12.54
C MET A 313 -8.53 -19.42 12.29
N GLN A 314 -8.90 -18.47 11.45
CA GLN A 314 -10.29 -18.10 11.14
C GLN A 314 -10.73 -18.47 9.71
N GLN A 315 -9.90 -19.23 8.96
CA GLN A 315 -10.25 -19.81 7.66
C GLN A 315 -10.81 -21.27 7.84
#